data_0b993b8ea89fd32c98db98a53ef4cb5d
#
_entry.id   0b993b8ea89fd32c98db98a53ef4cb5d
#
_cell.length_a   1.000
_cell.length_b   1.000
_cell.length_c   1.000
_cell.angle_alpha   90.00
_cell.angle_beta   90.00
_cell.angle_gamma   90.00
#
_symmetry.space_group_name_H-M   'P 1'
#
loop_
_entity.id
_entity.type
_entity.pdbx_description
1 polymer ?
#
loop_
_entity_poly.entity_id
_entity_poly.type
_entity_poly.pdbx_seq_one_letter_code
_entity_poly.pdbx_strand_id
1 'polypeptide(L)'
;MFLLGILEFAAIILQMFASDFKVIYVAAAFFLEIYYVFMMEVEGRYDQMTGVYSKRFYYSEIEHLPQNGTYLVFMSDANGLKHINDKMGHEYGDLAIKSVGRSTWDILHSKAKVFRIGGDEFVGFSKSLEEKDMPKYIDAINARLSEDSKKLGFDVTASVGYAIHTPGEDFQATLHRADESMYIAKNEYYERTGIKRRE
;
A
#
# COMPACT_ATOMS: atom_id res chain seq x y z
N MET A 1 7.45 -10.70 -23.55
CA MET A 1 7.69 -11.92 -22.78
C MET A 1 7.69 -13.19 -23.64
N PHE A 2 6.62 -13.51 -24.38
CA PHE A 2 6.55 -14.73 -25.21
C PHE A 2 7.67 -14.85 -26.29
N LEU A 3 8.05 -13.74 -26.91
CA LEU A 3 9.07 -13.69 -27.95
C LEU A 3 10.50 -13.93 -27.41
N LEU A 4 10.79 -13.43 -26.20
CA LEU A 4 12.07 -13.67 -25.52
C LEU A 4 12.24 -15.16 -25.17
N GLY A 5 11.22 -15.80 -24.61
CA GLY A 5 11.23 -17.23 -24.30
C GLY A 5 11.42 -18.12 -25.54
N ILE A 6 10.85 -17.73 -26.69
CA ILE A 6 11.07 -18.45 -27.95
C ILE A 6 12.52 -18.30 -28.44
N LEU A 7 13.11 -17.12 -28.35
CA LEU A 7 14.49 -16.84 -28.71
C LEU A 7 15.49 -17.59 -27.80
N GLU A 8 15.22 -17.64 -26.49
CA GLU A 8 16.03 -18.40 -25.53
C GLU A 8 15.93 -19.90 -25.79
N PHE A 9 14.72 -20.41 -26.04
CA PHE A 9 14.51 -21.83 -26.39
C PHE A 9 15.20 -22.22 -27.70
N ALA A 10 15.15 -21.37 -28.72
CA ALA A 10 15.88 -21.57 -29.96
C ALA A 10 17.40 -21.54 -29.78
N ALA A 11 17.90 -20.63 -28.93
CA ALA A 11 19.33 -20.57 -28.59
C ALA A 11 19.79 -21.82 -27.82
N ILE A 12 18.98 -22.34 -26.91
CA ILE A 12 19.23 -23.59 -26.18
C ILE A 12 19.31 -24.76 -27.14
N ILE A 13 18.36 -24.89 -28.08
CA ILE A 13 18.39 -25.97 -29.10
C ILE A 13 19.59 -25.85 -30.00
N LEU A 14 19.95 -24.65 -30.45
CA LEU A 14 21.13 -24.42 -31.29
C LEU A 14 22.43 -24.79 -30.55
N GLN A 15 22.49 -24.47 -29.27
CA GLN A 15 23.63 -24.84 -28.41
C GLN A 15 23.72 -26.33 -28.13
N MET A 16 22.67 -27.12 -28.14
CA MET A 16 22.71 -28.57 -27.98
C MET A 16 23.49 -29.27 -29.10
N PHE A 17 23.62 -28.64 -30.27
CA PHE A 17 24.31 -29.18 -31.43
C PHE A 17 25.76 -28.69 -31.65
N ALA A 18 26.21 -27.67 -30.91
CA ALA A 18 27.55 -27.06 -31.10
C ALA A 18 28.37 -27.08 -29.79
N SER A 19 29.38 -27.98 -29.69
CA SER A 19 30.49 -28.15 -28.71
C SER A 19 30.44 -27.78 -27.18
N ASP A 20 31.41 -28.18 -26.40
CA ASP A 20 31.54 -28.45 -24.96
C ASP A 20 31.33 -27.33 -23.92
N PHE A 21 31.04 -26.07 -24.33
CA PHE A 21 30.86 -24.93 -23.41
C PHE A 21 29.40 -24.67 -22.95
N LYS A 22 28.50 -25.57 -23.20
CA LYS A 22 27.06 -25.33 -23.24
C LYS A 22 26.35 -25.26 -21.90
N VAL A 23 26.72 -26.09 -20.95
CA VAL A 23 26.01 -26.24 -19.68
C VAL A 23 26.08 -24.96 -18.84
N ILE A 24 27.19 -24.23 -18.92
CA ILE A 24 27.40 -23.00 -18.15
C ILE A 24 26.49 -21.86 -18.64
N TYR A 25 26.33 -21.72 -19.97
CA TYR A 25 25.50 -20.68 -20.54
C TYR A 25 24.01 -20.93 -20.32
N VAL A 26 23.58 -22.20 -20.40
CA VAL A 26 22.20 -22.59 -20.08
C VAL A 26 21.89 -22.35 -18.60
N ALA A 27 22.78 -22.75 -17.70
CA ALA A 27 22.66 -22.50 -16.28
C ALA A 27 22.62 -20.99 -15.95
N ALA A 28 23.46 -20.20 -16.63
CA ALA A 28 23.49 -18.74 -16.47
C ALA A 28 22.20 -18.09 -16.96
N ALA A 29 21.63 -18.53 -18.10
CA ALA A 29 20.37 -18.03 -18.60
C ALA A 29 19.20 -18.33 -17.64
N PHE A 30 19.10 -19.57 -17.14
CA PHE A 30 18.12 -19.93 -16.12
C PHE A 30 18.29 -19.11 -14.84
N PHE A 31 19.51 -18.88 -14.40
CA PHE A 31 19.76 -18.08 -13.21
C PHE A 31 19.33 -16.62 -13.40
N LEU A 32 19.62 -16.04 -14.57
CA LEU A 32 19.18 -14.68 -14.92
C LEU A 32 17.66 -14.58 -15.02
N GLU A 33 16.98 -15.60 -15.57
CA GLU A 33 15.53 -15.62 -15.65
C GLU A 33 14.88 -15.72 -14.26
N ILE A 34 15.37 -16.62 -13.40
CA ILE A 34 14.92 -16.73 -12.00
C ILE A 34 15.18 -15.41 -11.25
N TYR A 35 16.36 -14.82 -11.42
CA TYR A 35 16.71 -13.53 -10.82
C TYR A 35 15.78 -12.41 -11.31
N TYR A 36 15.49 -12.36 -12.60
CA TYR A 36 14.57 -11.38 -13.19
C TYR A 36 13.15 -11.53 -12.64
N VAL A 37 12.62 -12.75 -12.58
CA VAL A 37 11.30 -13.04 -11.99
C VAL A 37 11.29 -12.64 -10.51
N PHE A 38 12.33 -12.98 -9.77
CA PHE A 38 12.46 -12.58 -8.36
C PHE A 38 12.49 -11.06 -8.19
N MET A 39 13.25 -10.35 -9.02
CA MET A 39 13.30 -8.88 -8.99
C MET A 39 11.95 -8.24 -9.33
N MET A 40 11.24 -8.75 -10.33
CA MET A 40 9.88 -8.30 -10.66
C MET A 40 8.89 -8.52 -9.51
N GLU A 41 9.04 -9.61 -8.78
CA GLU A 41 8.19 -9.89 -7.62
C GLU A 41 8.50 -8.94 -6.46
N VAL A 42 9.78 -8.66 -6.21
CA VAL A 42 10.21 -7.71 -5.17
C VAL A 42 9.77 -6.29 -5.51
N GLU A 43 9.98 -5.82 -6.74
CA GLU A 43 9.53 -4.50 -7.20
C GLU A 43 8.01 -4.34 -7.14
N GLY A 44 7.25 -5.41 -7.45
CA GLY A 44 5.80 -5.40 -7.39
C GLY A 44 5.21 -5.30 -5.98
N ARG A 45 6.01 -5.47 -4.93
CA ARG A 45 5.54 -5.41 -3.53
C ARG A 45 5.25 -4.00 -3.04
N TYR A 46 5.94 -2.99 -3.58
CA TYR A 46 5.82 -1.61 -3.12
C TYR A 46 5.11 -0.73 -4.14
N ASP A 47 4.32 0.21 -3.64
CA ASP A 47 3.74 1.29 -4.46
C ASP A 47 4.84 2.30 -4.78
N GLN A 48 5.09 2.54 -6.06
CA GLN A 48 6.19 3.38 -6.54
C GLN A 48 6.05 4.86 -6.13
N MET A 49 4.82 5.31 -5.93
CA MET A 49 4.54 6.70 -5.57
C MET A 49 4.79 6.96 -4.08
N THR A 50 4.30 6.08 -3.21
CA THR A 50 4.26 6.31 -1.77
C THR A 50 5.31 5.52 -0.99
N GLY A 51 5.82 4.42 -1.55
CA GLY A 51 6.77 3.53 -0.92
C GLY A 51 6.16 2.56 0.11
N VAL A 52 4.85 2.63 0.36
CA VAL A 52 4.14 1.60 1.15
C VAL A 52 3.91 0.36 0.31
N TYR A 53 3.36 -0.70 0.88
CA TYR A 53 3.05 -1.90 0.09
C TYR A 53 1.99 -1.63 -0.97
N SER A 54 2.10 -2.33 -2.11
CA SER A 54 1.22 -2.18 -3.26
C SER A 54 -0.11 -2.91 -3.07
N LYS A 55 -1.12 -2.51 -3.86
CA LYS A 55 -2.41 -3.19 -3.97
C LYS A 55 -2.26 -4.67 -4.36
N ARG A 56 -1.29 -4.99 -5.24
CA ARG A 56 -1.02 -6.39 -5.63
C ARG A 56 -0.59 -7.21 -4.42
N PHE A 57 0.31 -6.66 -3.61
CA PHE A 57 0.80 -7.34 -2.41
C PHE A 57 -0.28 -7.43 -1.33
N TYR A 58 -1.18 -6.44 -1.22
CA TYR A 58 -2.36 -6.50 -0.36
C TYR A 58 -3.21 -7.75 -0.63
N TYR A 59 -3.57 -8.01 -1.89
CA TYR A 59 -4.38 -9.19 -2.23
C TYR A 59 -3.67 -10.50 -1.88
N SER A 60 -2.38 -10.60 -2.12
CA SER A 60 -1.59 -11.78 -1.72
C SER A 60 -1.57 -11.97 -0.20
N GLU A 61 -1.52 -10.90 0.58
CA GLU A 61 -1.43 -10.97 2.03
C GLU A 61 -2.77 -11.31 2.70
N ILE A 62 -3.89 -10.81 2.19
CA ILE A 62 -5.22 -11.14 2.77
C ILE A 62 -5.57 -12.62 2.61
N GLU A 63 -5.09 -13.29 1.56
CA GLU A 63 -5.27 -14.74 1.37
C GLU A 63 -4.59 -15.56 2.47
N HIS A 64 -3.56 -14.99 3.12
CA HIS A 64 -2.77 -15.63 4.18
C HIS A 64 -3.17 -15.16 5.59
N LEU A 65 -4.19 -14.30 5.72
CA LEU A 65 -4.68 -13.89 7.03
C LEU A 65 -5.42 -15.06 7.70
N PRO A 66 -5.17 -15.31 9.01
CA PRO A 66 -5.84 -16.38 9.70
C PRO A 66 -7.32 -16.05 9.91
N GLN A 67 -8.21 -16.89 9.39
CA GLN A 67 -9.67 -16.76 9.58
C GLN A 67 -10.10 -16.83 11.05
N ASN A 68 -9.37 -17.58 11.86
CA ASN A 68 -9.63 -17.75 13.30
C ASN A 68 -8.68 -16.89 14.16
N GLY A 69 -8.11 -15.82 13.60
CA GLY A 69 -7.22 -14.92 14.32
C GLY A 69 -7.91 -13.64 14.78
N THR A 70 -7.36 -13.00 15.82
CA THR A 70 -7.72 -11.63 16.19
C THR A 70 -6.63 -10.69 15.69
N TYR A 71 -6.99 -9.67 14.95
CA TYR A 71 -6.08 -8.65 14.46
C TYR A 71 -6.82 -7.34 14.18
N LEU A 72 -6.09 -6.25 14.21
CA LEU A 72 -6.62 -4.94 13.90
C LEU A 72 -6.52 -4.68 12.39
N VAL A 73 -7.60 -4.17 11.79
CA VAL A 73 -7.65 -3.64 10.43
C VAL A 73 -7.90 -2.14 10.52
N PHE A 74 -7.19 -1.35 9.74
CA PHE A 74 -7.44 0.08 9.63
C PHE A 74 -7.47 0.52 8.18
N MET A 75 -8.22 1.59 7.92
CA MET A 75 -8.26 2.30 6.65
C MET A 75 -7.88 3.75 6.86
N SER A 76 -7.24 4.35 5.87
CA SER A 76 -6.86 5.76 5.88
C SER A 76 -7.05 6.36 4.49
N ASP A 77 -7.48 7.62 4.44
CA ASP A 77 -7.76 8.36 3.21
C ASP A 77 -7.29 9.82 3.37
N ALA A 78 -6.71 10.38 2.31
CA ALA A 78 -6.26 11.76 2.29
C ALA A 78 -7.45 12.73 2.22
N ASN A 79 -7.59 13.60 3.22
CA ASN A 79 -8.69 14.53 3.28
C ASN A 79 -8.57 15.65 2.24
N GLY A 80 -9.69 15.97 1.61
CA GLY A 80 -9.78 17.13 0.72
C GLY A 80 -8.91 17.03 -0.55
N LEU A 81 -8.47 15.84 -0.96
CA LEU A 81 -7.58 15.65 -2.10
C LEU A 81 -8.12 16.32 -3.38
N LYS A 82 -9.43 16.21 -3.63
CA LYS A 82 -10.05 16.87 -4.78
C LYS A 82 -9.92 18.38 -4.71
N HIS A 83 -10.11 18.97 -3.54
CA HIS A 83 -9.93 20.41 -3.34
C HIS A 83 -8.48 20.86 -3.59
N ILE A 84 -7.51 20.06 -3.15
CA ILE A 84 -6.10 20.30 -3.42
C ILE A 84 -5.84 20.25 -4.93
N ASN A 85 -6.31 19.20 -5.62
CA ASN A 85 -6.16 19.04 -7.06
C ASN A 85 -6.80 20.19 -7.85
N ASP A 86 -8.04 20.56 -7.51
CA ASP A 86 -8.78 21.61 -8.23
C ASP A 86 -8.16 22.99 -8.00
N LYS A 87 -7.55 23.26 -6.85
CA LYS A 87 -6.98 24.55 -6.50
C LYS A 87 -5.51 24.69 -6.89
N MET A 88 -4.73 23.64 -6.77
CA MET A 88 -3.27 23.67 -6.87
C MET A 88 -2.71 22.78 -7.98
N GLY A 89 -3.51 21.84 -8.49
CA GLY A 89 -3.10 20.89 -9.52
C GLY A 89 -2.77 19.50 -8.97
N HIS A 90 -2.74 18.51 -9.88
CA HIS A 90 -2.54 17.09 -9.52
C HIS A 90 -1.18 16.81 -8.87
N GLU A 91 -0.15 17.57 -9.18
CA GLU A 91 1.18 17.41 -8.56
C GLU A 91 1.12 17.62 -7.04
N TYR A 92 0.31 18.57 -6.57
CA TYR A 92 0.09 18.81 -5.14
C TYR A 92 -0.74 17.71 -4.49
N GLY A 93 -1.72 17.16 -5.21
CA GLY A 93 -2.45 15.97 -4.77
C GLY A 93 -1.54 14.76 -4.61
N ASP A 94 -0.62 14.56 -5.54
CA ASP A 94 0.39 13.51 -5.46
C ASP A 94 1.32 13.69 -4.25
N LEU A 95 1.70 14.92 -3.93
CA LEU A 95 2.47 15.24 -2.73
C LEU A 95 1.67 14.93 -1.45
N ALA A 96 0.37 15.26 -1.44
CA ALA A 96 -0.50 14.93 -0.32
C ALA A 96 -0.61 13.42 -0.10
N ILE A 97 -0.85 12.65 -1.17
CA ILE A 97 -0.93 11.18 -1.12
C ILE A 97 0.40 10.58 -0.62
N LYS A 98 1.54 11.06 -1.14
CA LYS A 98 2.87 10.64 -0.69
C LYS A 98 3.08 10.91 0.79
N SER A 99 2.66 12.08 1.27
CA SER A 99 2.80 12.47 2.67
C SER A 99 1.95 11.56 3.57
N VAL A 100 0.69 11.29 3.21
CA VAL A 100 -0.20 10.38 3.97
C VAL A 100 0.38 8.97 4.01
N GLY A 101 0.78 8.40 2.87
CA GLY A 101 1.36 7.07 2.80
C GLY A 101 2.62 6.94 3.65
N ARG A 102 3.56 7.90 3.51
CA ARG A 102 4.82 7.91 4.28
C ARG A 102 4.59 8.11 5.78
N SER A 103 3.75 9.05 6.16
CA SER A 103 3.46 9.30 7.59
C SER A 103 2.83 8.08 8.25
N THR A 104 1.89 7.42 7.58
CA THR A 104 1.29 6.18 8.05
C THR A 104 2.32 5.06 8.15
N TRP A 105 3.17 4.92 7.13
CA TRP A 105 4.26 3.93 7.13
C TRP A 105 5.26 4.20 8.24
N ASP A 106 5.81 5.40 8.36
CA ASP A 106 6.84 5.74 9.35
C ASP A 106 6.38 5.45 10.79
N ILE A 107 5.10 5.65 11.06
CA ILE A 107 4.52 5.42 12.39
C ILE A 107 4.15 3.96 12.64
N LEU A 108 3.70 3.22 11.62
CA LEU A 108 3.09 1.90 11.81
C LEU A 108 3.89 0.72 11.25
N HIS A 109 4.88 0.90 10.35
CA HIS A 109 5.56 -0.20 9.63
C HIS A 109 6.18 -1.28 10.52
N SER A 110 6.62 -0.92 11.73
CA SER A 110 7.17 -1.89 12.69
C SER A 110 6.12 -2.77 13.37
N LYS A 111 4.83 -2.43 13.24
CA LYS A 111 3.70 -3.07 13.92
C LYS A 111 2.60 -3.54 12.98
N ALA A 112 2.47 -2.92 11.84
CA ALA A 112 1.42 -3.19 10.85
C ALA A 112 2.00 -3.25 9.44
N LYS A 113 1.34 -4.00 8.56
CA LYS A 113 1.53 -3.87 7.12
C LYS A 113 0.60 -2.78 6.61
N VAL A 114 1.13 -1.84 5.85
CA VAL A 114 0.39 -0.69 5.28
C VAL A 114 0.43 -0.80 3.76
N PHE A 115 -0.71 -0.77 3.13
CA PHE A 115 -0.89 -0.95 1.68
C PHE A 115 -1.63 0.24 1.09
N ARG A 116 -1.28 0.63 -0.13
CA ARG A 116 -2.10 1.53 -0.94
C ARG A 116 -2.99 0.71 -1.85
N ILE A 117 -4.31 0.87 -1.73
CA ILE A 117 -5.30 0.08 -2.47
C ILE A 117 -6.06 0.89 -3.52
N GLY A 118 -6.10 2.19 -3.37
CA GLY A 118 -6.79 3.14 -4.26
C GLY A 118 -5.93 4.37 -4.55
N GLY A 119 -6.52 5.40 -5.12
CA GLY A 119 -5.87 6.67 -5.40
C GLY A 119 -5.26 7.30 -4.15
N ASP A 120 -6.09 7.55 -3.16
CA ASP A 120 -5.79 8.15 -1.85
C ASP A 120 -6.08 7.23 -0.67
N GLU A 121 -6.48 5.98 -0.94
CA GLU A 121 -6.91 5.00 0.05
C GLU A 121 -5.78 4.06 0.45
N PHE A 122 -5.59 3.94 1.76
CA PHE A 122 -4.64 3.03 2.37
C PHE A 122 -5.36 2.06 3.32
N VAL A 123 -4.90 0.83 3.34
CA VAL A 123 -5.37 -0.21 4.27
C VAL A 123 -4.17 -0.78 5.01
N GLY A 124 -4.37 -1.16 6.25
CA GLY A 124 -3.37 -1.91 6.96
C GLY A 124 -3.99 -2.89 7.95
N PHE A 125 -3.19 -3.86 8.33
CA PHE A 125 -3.58 -4.81 9.36
C PHE A 125 -2.40 -5.19 10.24
N SER A 126 -2.72 -5.54 11.49
CA SER A 126 -1.73 -5.83 12.53
C SER A 126 -2.24 -6.87 13.51
N LYS A 127 -1.37 -7.81 13.84
CA LYS A 127 -1.59 -8.77 14.95
C LYS A 127 -1.11 -8.25 16.30
N SER A 128 -0.37 -7.14 16.32
CA SER A 128 0.29 -6.59 17.52
C SER A 128 -0.29 -5.27 18.02
N LEU A 129 -1.12 -4.60 17.21
CA LEU A 129 -1.82 -3.38 17.62
C LEU A 129 -3.12 -3.73 18.33
N GLU A 130 -3.37 -3.04 19.42
CA GLU A 130 -4.64 -3.12 20.14
C GLU A 130 -5.51 -1.90 19.80
N GLU A 131 -6.83 -2.07 19.85
CA GLU A 131 -7.78 -1.01 19.55
C GLU A 131 -7.57 0.24 20.40
N LYS A 132 -7.30 0.06 21.69
CA LYS A 132 -7.05 1.15 22.65
C LYS A 132 -5.84 2.03 22.31
N ASP A 133 -4.90 1.51 21.52
CA ASP A 133 -3.67 2.23 21.14
C ASP A 133 -3.86 3.07 19.87
N MET A 134 -4.90 2.79 19.07
CA MET A 134 -5.11 3.45 17.78
C MET A 134 -5.22 4.98 17.89
N PRO A 135 -5.93 5.57 18.86
CA PRO A 135 -5.96 7.03 19.00
C PRO A 135 -4.57 7.66 19.07
N LYS A 136 -3.66 7.05 19.82
CA LYS A 136 -2.25 7.52 19.94
C LYS A 136 -1.51 7.47 18.60
N TYR A 137 -1.72 6.43 17.80
CA TYR A 137 -1.09 6.31 16.48
C TYR A 137 -1.71 7.29 15.47
N ILE A 138 -3.01 7.50 15.53
CA ILE A 138 -3.71 8.50 14.71
C ILE A 138 -3.17 9.90 15.03
N ASP A 139 -3.02 10.25 16.31
CA ASP A 139 -2.42 11.52 16.74
C ASP A 139 -0.99 11.68 16.23
N ALA A 140 -0.18 10.61 16.29
CA ALA A 140 1.19 10.62 15.78
C ALA A 140 1.24 10.82 14.25
N ILE A 141 0.36 10.16 13.50
CA ILE A 141 0.21 10.34 12.04
C ILE A 141 -0.16 11.79 11.74
N ASN A 142 -1.17 12.34 12.43
CA ASN A 142 -1.63 13.71 12.24
C ASN A 142 -0.56 14.75 12.61
N ALA A 143 0.21 14.51 13.67
CA ALA A 143 1.35 15.35 14.04
C ALA A 143 2.42 15.36 12.93
N ARG A 144 2.73 14.19 12.35
CA ARG A 144 3.66 14.08 11.23
C ARG A 144 3.15 14.79 9.98
N LEU A 145 1.87 14.62 9.65
CA LEU A 145 1.23 15.33 8.53
C LEU A 145 1.23 16.85 8.72
N SER A 146 1.05 17.32 9.97
CA SER A 146 1.17 18.76 10.28
C SER A 146 2.59 19.30 10.04
N GLU A 147 3.63 18.52 10.33
CA GLU A 147 5.01 18.91 10.00
C GLU A 147 5.24 18.96 8.47
N ASP A 148 4.71 17.97 7.76
CA ASP A 148 4.82 17.93 6.31
C ASP A 148 4.03 19.06 5.65
N SER A 149 2.84 19.41 6.15
CA SER A 149 2.06 20.56 5.71
C SER A 149 2.84 21.88 5.77
N LYS A 150 3.61 22.08 6.85
CA LYS A 150 4.47 23.27 6.99
C LYS A 150 5.58 23.32 5.94
N LYS A 151 6.15 22.16 5.57
CA LYS A 151 7.20 22.07 4.54
C LYS A 151 6.63 22.24 3.13
N LEU A 152 5.44 21.71 2.89
CA LEU A 152 4.77 21.73 1.60
C LEU A 152 4.08 23.09 1.32
N GLY A 153 3.75 23.86 2.36
CA GLY A 153 3.06 25.14 2.23
C GLY A 153 1.54 25.01 2.02
N PHE A 154 0.97 23.84 2.25
CA PHE A 154 -0.48 23.60 2.21
C PHE A 154 -0.86 22.48 3.18
N ASP A 155 -2.13 22.47 3.61
CA ASP A 155 -2.61 21.53 4.61
C ASP A 155 -2.79 20.12 4.00
N VAL A 156 -2.15 19.14 4.64
CA VAL A 156 -2.32 17.71 4.38
C VAL A 156 -2.81 17.05 5.65
N THR A 157 -3.95 16.38 5.56
CA THR A 157 -4.55 15.63 6.67
C THR A 157 -5.10 14.31 6.16
N ALA A 158 -5.29 13.35 7.06
CA ALA A 158 -5.90 12.07 6.74
C ALA A 158 -6.99 11.73 7.75
N SER A 159 -8.02 11.03 7.29
CA SER A 159 -8.98 10.36 8.15
C SER A 159 -8.59 8.91 8.29
N VAL A 160 -8.63 8.39 9.51
CA VAL A 160 -8.27 7.00 9.81
C VAL A 160 -9.44 6.35 10.57
N GLY A 161 -9.87 5.20 10.09
CA GLY A 161 -10.82 4.34 10.78
C GLY A 161 -10.24 2.96 11.02
N TYR A 162 -10.75 2.24 12.00
CA TYR A 162 -10.24 0.93 12.36
C TYR A 162 -11.31 0.03 12.95
N ALA A 163 -11.09 -1.28 12.88
CA ALA A 163 -11.92 -2.30 13.50
C ALA A 163 -11.07 -3.52 13.90
N ILE A 164 -11.54 -4.27 14.89
CA ILE A 164 -10.94 -5.54 15.28
C ILE A 164 -11.62 -6.67 14.52
N HIS A 165 -10.82 -7.50 13.84
CA HIS A 165 -11.26 -8.79 13.31
C HIS A 165 -11.34 -9.81 14.43
N THR A 166 -12.46 -10.52 14.47
CA THR A 166 -12.72 -11.58 15.46
C THR A 166 -12.72 -12.96 14.81
N PRO A 167 -12.37 -14.03 15.56
CA PRO A 167 -12.34 -15.38 15.02
C PRO A 167 -13.66 -15.80 14.38
N GLY A 168 -13.59 -16.30 13.15
CA GLY A 168 -14.76 -16.76 12.37
C GLY A 168 -15.52 -15.65 11.63
N GLU A 169 -15.10 -14.39 11.75
CA GLU A 169 -15.64 -13.28 10.98
C GLU A 169 -15.07 -13.29 9.55
N ASP A 170 -15.85 -12.83 8.58
CA ASP A 170 -15.32 -12.55 7.25
C ASP A 170 -14.46 -11.29 7.27
N PHE A 171 -13.28 -11.35 6.65
CA PHE A 171 -12.38 -10.21 6.53
C PHE A 171 -13.06 -8.97 5.91
N GLN A 172 -13.94 -9.18 4.92
CA GLN A 172 -14.65 -8.09 4.26
C GLN A 172 -15.62 -7.37 5.22
N ALA A 173 -16.23 -8.09 6.16
CA ALA A 173 -17.08 -7.51 7.20
C ALA A 173 -16.25 -6.61 8.15
N THR A 174 -15.05 -7.05 8.53
CA THR A 174 -14.13 -6.24 9.33
C THR A 174 -13.66 -5.01 8.57
N LEU A 175 -13.30 -5.17 7.30
CA LEU A 175 -12.87 -4.06 6.44
C LEU A 175 -13.98 -3.02 6.30
N HIS A 176 -15.23 -3.45 6.11
CA HIS A 176 -16.39 -2.55 6.06
C HIS A 176 -16.57 -1.74 7.34
N ARG A 177 -16.40 -2.36 8.53
CA ARG A 177 -16.46 -1.63 9.80
C ARG A 177 -15.33 -0.62 9.96
N ALA A 178 -14.12 -0.94 9.47
CA ALA A 178 -13.01 0.02 9.45
C ALA A 178 -13.30 1.19 8.50
N ASP A 179 -13.91 0.93 7.34
CA ASP A 179 -14.34 1.95 6.39
C ASP A 179 -15.43 2.86 6.97
N GLU A 180 -16.46 2.30 7.61
CA GLU A 180 -17.49 3.08 8.31
C GLU A 180 -16.88 3.99 9.39
N SER A 181 -15.93 3.48 10.17
CA SER A 181 -15.19 4.27 11.16
C SER A 181 -14.39 5.41 10.51
N MET A 182 -13.71 5.14 9.39
CA MET A 182 -12.99 6.16 8.62
C MET A 182 -13.95 7.21 8.04
N TYR A 183 -15.11 6.78 7.54
CA TYR A 183 -16.14 7.67 7.01
C TYR A 183 -16.64 8.65 8.06
N ILE A 184 -16.86 8.21 9.31
CA ILE A 184 -17.23 9.08 10.43
C ILE A 184 -16.15 10.15 10.66
N ALA A 185 -14.89 9.73 10.78
CA ALA A 185 -13.75 10.63 10.94
C ALA A 185 -13.63 11.64 9.78
N LYS A 186 -13.94 11.19 8.55
CA LYS A 186 -13.93 12.04 7.36
C LYS A 186 -15.04 13.08 7.39
N ASN A 187 -16.23 12.73 7.85
CA ASN A 187 -17.34 13.67 8.01
C ASN A 187 -17.02 14.73 9.08
N GLU A 188 -16.48 14.36 10.23
CA GLU A 188 -16.04 15.29 11.27
C GLU A 188 -14.99 16.30 10.73
N TYR A 189 -14.08 15.84 9.88
CA TYR A 189 -13.13 16.73 9.20
C TYR A 189 -13.83 17.75 8.31
N TYR A 190 -14.80 17.33 7.47
CA TYR A 190 -15.51 18.24 6.57
C TYR A 190 -16.40 19.24 7.32
N GLU A 191 -17.08 18.81 8.39
CA GLU A 191 -17.87 19.69 9.25
C GLU A 191 -16.98 20.77 9.91
N ARG A 192 -15.83 20.36 10.43
CA ARG A 192 -14.89 21.28 11.10
C ARG A 192 -14.24 22.29 10.14
N THR A 193 -13.94 21.87 8.91
CA THR A 193 -13.22 22.70 7.94
C THR A 193 -14.13 23.52 7.03
N GLY A 194 -15.41 23.19 6.95
CA GLY A 194 -16.37 23.83 6.02
C GLY A 194 -16.10 23.53 4.53
N ILE A 195 -15.16 22.62 4.23
CA ILE A 195 -14.89 22.16 2.86
C ILE A 195 -16.07 21.32 2.40
N LYS A 196 -16.72 21.69 1.30
CA LYS A 196 -17.85 20.90 0.78
C LYS A 196 -17.34 19.60 0.18
N ARG A 197 -17.84 18.47 0.72
CA ARG A 197 -17.73 17.19 0.08
C ARG A 197 -18.55 17.24 -1.22
N ARG A 198 -17.96 16.95 -2.36
CA ARG A 198 -18.73 16.66 -3.57
C ARG A 198 -18.99 15.16 -3.62
N GLU A 199 -20.27 14.83 -3.78
CA GLU A 199 -20.78 13.50 -4.08
C GLU A 199 -20.15 12.93 -5.37
#